data_cfbc465f6a03d3c13562330b82b59102
#
_entry.id   cfbc465f6a03d3c13562330b82b59102
#
_cell.length_a   1.000
_cell.length_b   1.000
_cell.length_c   1.000
_cell.angle_alpha   90.00
_cell.angle_beta   90.00
_cell.angle_gamma   90.00
#
_symmetry.space_group_name_H-M   'P 1'
#
loop_
_entity.id
_entity.type
_entity.pdbx_description
1 polymer ?
#
loop_
_entity_poly.entity_id
_entity_poly.type
_entity_poly.pdbx_seq_one_letter_code
_entity_poly.pdbx_strand_id
1 'polypeptide(L)'
;TIRNYIKSKSGSCKPYVSPFAVFLNEDNKNYVEPDLTVVCSPDKVDEKGCHGAPDWVIEVVSPATQSKDYGIKLFKYRMAGVREYWIINPLKGIVNVYDFENESGTGLYSFDDEIPVCIYPDLSIVISELL
;
A
#
# COMPACT_ATOMS: atom_id res chain seq x y z
N THR A 1 0.06 -2.06 -15.77
CA THR A 1 -0.45 -2.31 -14.43
C THR A 1 0.07 -1.31 -13.40
N ILE A 2 -0.60 -1.25 -12.26
CA ILE A 2 -0.20 -0.35 -11.16
C ILE A 2 1.24 -0.68 -10.72
N ARG A 3 1.56 -1.95 -10.58
CA ARG A 3 2.91 -2.39 -10.19
C ARG A 3 3.98 -1.89 -11.16
N ASN A 4 3.75 -2.06 -12.46
CA ASN A 4 4.72 -1.65 -13.47
C ASN A 4 4.89 -0.13 -13.49
N TYR A 5 3.80 0.61 -13.31
CA TYR A 5 3.83 2.06 -13.24
C TYR A 5 4.67 2.53 -12.04
N ILE A 6 4.42 1.97 -10.86
CA ILE A 6 5.18 2.30 -9.65
C ILE A 6 6.65 1.94 -9.83
N LYS A 7 6.93 0.77 -10.39
CA LYS A 7 8.32 0.32 -10.63
C LYS A 7 9.07 1.30 -11.53
N SER A 8 8.41 1.84 -12.55
CA SER A 8 9.04 2.78 -13.48
C SER A 8 9.30 4.16 -12.88
N LYS A 9 8.59 4.55 -11.81
CA LYS A 9 8.65 5.88 -11.22
C LYS A 9 9.30 5.95 -9.84
N SER A 10 9.43 4.83 -9.14
CA SER A 10 9.77 4.83 -7.71
C SER A 10 11.25 4.82 -7.36
N GLY A 11 12.15 4.91 -8.34
CA GLY A 11 13.59 4.98 -8.08
C GLY A 11 14.11 3.75 -7.34
N SER A 12 14.68 3.95 -6.14
CA SER A 12 15.26 2.87 -5.34
C SER A 12 14.23 1.99 -4.61
N CYS A 13 12.99 2.43 -4.52
CA CYS A 13 11.93 1.64 -3.88
C CYS A 13 11.39 0.61 -4.85
N LYS A 14 11.02 -0.56 -4.33
CA LYS A 14 10.55 -1.67 -5.17
C LYS A 14 9.15 -2.10 -4.80
N PRO A 15 8.26 -2.28 -5.80
CA PRO A 15 6.93 -2.84 -5.59
C PRO A 15 6.95 -4.37 -5.67
N TYR A 16 6.19 -4.99 -4.78
CA TYR A 16 6.01 -6.44 -4.73
C TYR A 16 4.52 -6.76 -4.75
N VAL A 17 4.09 -7.65 -5.65
CA VAL A 17 2.69 -8.07 -5.74
C VAL A 17 2.46 -9.34 -4.93
N SER A 18 1.24 -9.54 -4.45
CA SER A 18 0.83 -10.76 -3.76
C SER A 18 1.01 -11.99 -4.67
N PRO A 19 1.44 -13.17 -4.14
CA PRO A 19 1.75 -13.40 -2.74
C PRO A 19 3.14 -12.89 -2.35
N PHE A 20 3.18 -12.01 -1.37
CA PHE A 20 4.42 -11.48 -0.83
C PHE A 20 4.20 -11.25 0.67
N ALA A 21 4.88 -12.03 1.50
CA ALA A 21 4.68 -11.98 2.94
C ALA A 21 5.31 -10.74 3.57
N VAL A 22 4.55 -10.10 4.45
CA VAL A 22 5.03 -8.94 5.22
C VAL A 22 4.88 -9.27 6.71
N PHE A 23 6.01 -9.38 7.40
CA PHE A 23 6.08 -9.70 8.81
C PHE A 23 6.15 -8.40 9.61
N LEU A 24 4.98 -7.81 9.88
CA LEU A 24 4.88 -6.48 10.51
C LEU A 24 5.52 -6.43 11.90
N ASN A 25 5.42 -7.52 12.66
CA ASN A 25 5.96 -7.60 14.02
C ASN A 25 7.38 -8.16 14.07
N GLU A 26 8.00 -8.32 12.91
CA GLU A 26 9.36 -8.87 12.78
C GLU A 26 9.53 -10.29 13.34
N ASP A 27 8.43 -11.01 13.57
CA ASP A 27 8.50 -12.43 13.88
C ASP A 27 8.48 -13.25 12.58
N ASN A 28 8.66 -14.57 12.68
CA ASN A 28 8.69 -15.46 11.50
C ASN A 28 7.40 -16.27 11.34
N LYS A 29 6.35 -15.93 12.08
CA LYS A 29 5.14 -16.73 12.16
C LYS A 29 3.89 -16.01 11.66
N ASN A 30 3.77 -14.71 11.98
CA ASN A 30 2.58 -13.95 11.67
C ASN A 30 2.87 -12.95 10.56
N TYR A 31 2.16 -13.04 9.45
CA TYR A 31 2.37 -12.17 8.32
C TYR A 31 1.05 -11.82 7.63
N VAL A 32 1.09 -10.75 6.86
CA VAL A 32 0.02 -10.37 5.93
C VAL A 32 0.57 -10.45 4.51
N GLU A 33 -0.33 -10.58 3.54
CA GLU A 33 0.03 -10.60 2.12
C GLU A 33 -0.78 -9.53 1.38
N PRO A 34 -0.33 -8.26 1.46
CA PRO A 34 -1.04 -7.17 0.76
C PRO A 34 -1.04 -7.39 -0.75
N ASP A 35 -2.03 -6.82 -1.43
CA ASP A 35 -2.10 -6.91 -2.89
C ASP A 35 -0.88 -6.27 -3.54
N LEU A 36 -0.42 -5.14 -3.00
CA LEU A 36 0.81 -4.49 -3.44
C LEU A 36 1.55 -3.91 -2.24
N THR A 37 2.87 -4.10 -2.22
CA THR A 37 3.74 -3.62 -1.15
C THR A 37 4.92 -2.90 -1.76
N VAL A 38 5.21 -1.68 -1.30
CA VAL A 38 6.38 -0.92 -1.76
C VAL A 38 7.37 -0.78 -0.60
N VAL A 39 8.60 -1.23 -0.85
CA VAL A 39 9.66 -1.22 0.16
C VAL A 39 10.82 -0.37 -0.34
N CYS A 40 11.20 0.64 0.44
CA CYS A 40 12.29 1.55 0.09
C CYS A 40 13.61 1.17 0.77
N SER A 41 13.57 0.27 1.76
CA SER A 41 14.76 -0.21 2.46
C SER A 41 15.04 -1.67 2.05
N PRO A 42 15.98 -1.90 1.12
CA PRO A 42 16.23 -3.25 0.56
C PRO A 42 16.64 -4.28 1.61
N ASP A 43 17.26 -3.85 2.70
CA ASP A 43 17.69 -4.72 3.78
C ASP A 43 16.55 -5.35 4.57
N LYS A 44 15.33 -4.83 4.41
CA LYS A 44 14.12 -5.44 5.02
C LYS A 44 13.63 -6.66 4.27
N VAL A 45 14.05 -6.86 3.03
CA VAL A 45 13.53 -7.91 2.15
C VAL A 45 14.54 -9.05 2.01
N ASP A 46 14.07 -10.26 2.22
CA ASP A 46 14.82 -11.49 1.95
C ASP A 46 13.95 -12.48 1.18
N GLU A 47 14.39 -13.73 1.06
CA GLU A 47 13.66 -14.76 0.33
C GLU A 47 12.28 -15.10 0.91
N LYS A 48 12.05 -14.77 2.19
CA LYS A 48 10.78 -15.04 2.86
C LYS A 48 9.77 -13.91 2.71
N GLY A 49 10.24 -12.69 2.47
CA GLY A 49 9.39 -11.52 2.34
C GLY A 49 9.99 -10.27 2.98
N CYS A 50 9.13 -9.37 3.42
CA CYS A 50 9.52 -8.14 4.08
C CYS A 50 9.46 -8.30 5.61
N HIS A 51 10.50 -7.92 6.31
CA HIS A 51 10.58 -7.98 7.76
C HIS A 51 10.49 -6.57 8.34
N GLY A 52 9.41 -6.31 9.07
CA GLY A 52 9.08 -4.98 9.57
C GLY A 52 8.12 -4.26 8.65
N ALA A 53 7.83 -3.00 8.94
CA ALA A 53 6.88 -2.22 8.16
C ALA A 53 7.44 -1.84 6.79
N PRO A 54 6.70 -2.12 5.71
CA PRO A 54 7.02 -1.55 4.40
C PRO A 54 6.67 -0.06 4.39
N ASP A 55 7.06 0.63 3.32
CA ASP A 55 6.80 2.07 3.21
C ASP A 55 5.37 2.37 2.74
N TRP A 56 4.83 1.59 1.81
CA TRP A 56 3.52 1.83 1.23
C TRP A 56 2.83 0.51 0.94
N VAL A 57 1.57 0.41 1.35
CA VAL A 57 0.75 -0.79 1.17
C VAL A 57 -0.51 -0.40 0.40
N ILE A 58 -0.87 -1.20 -0.59
CA ILE A 58 -2.10 -1.03 -1.36
C ILE A 58 -2.91 -2.33 -1.25
N GLU A 59 -4.16 -2.21 -0.81
CA GLU A 59 -5.11 -3.32 -0.78
C GLU A 59 -6.27 -3.02 -1.72
N VAL A 60 -6.64 -4.00 -2.52
CA VAL A 60 -7.83 -3.92 -3.37
C VAL A 60 -8.93 -4.71 -2.67
N VAL A 61 -9.97 -4.02 -2.22
CA VAL A 61 -11.01 -4.67 -1.42
C VAL A 61 -12.02 -5.42 -2.28
N SER A 62 -12.58 -6.46 -1.69
CA SER A 62 -13.74 -7.19 -2.20
C SER A 62 -14.85 -7.10 -1.15
N PRO A 63 -16.11 -7.48 -1.48
CA PRO A 63 -17.17 -7.53 -0.47
C PRO A 63 -16.80 -8.37 0.75
N ALA A 64 -16.04 -9.45 0.55
CA ALA A 64 -15.64 -10.35 1.62
C ALA A 64 -14.56 -9.76 2.54
N THR A 65 -13.68 -8.88 2.03
CA THR A 65 -12.52 -8.38 2.79
C THR A 65 -12.67 -6.94 3.26
N GLN A 66 -13.70 -6.23 2.81
CA GLN A 66 -13.87 -4.80 3.03
C GLN A 66 -13.76 -4.37 4.50
N SER A 67 -14.45 -5.08 5.40
CA SER A 67 -14.42 -4.72 6.82
C SER A 67 -13.04 -4.88 7.45
N LYS A 68 -12.28 -5.89 7.01
CA LYS A 68 -10.91 -6.10 7.50
C LYS A 68 -9.97 -5.02 7.01
N ASP A 69 -10.08 -4.64 5.73
CA ASP A 69 -9.19 -3.65 5.13
C ASP A 69 -9.40 -2.25 5.71
N TYR A 70 -10.65 -1.86 5.96
CA TYR A 70 -10.97 -0.57 6.57
C TYR A 70 -10.87 -0.56 8.10
N GLY A 71 -10.78 -1.72 8.74
CA GLY A 71 -10.75 -1.85 10.20
C GLY A 71 -9.43 -2.39 10.72
N ILE A 72 -9.34 -3.72 10.88
CA ILE A 72 -8.22 -4.38 11.54
C ILE A 72 -6.89 -4.12 10.82
N LYS A 73 -6.89 -4.21 9.49
CA LYS A 73 -5.66 -3.98 8.71
C LYS A 73 -5.19 -2.54 8.80
N LEU A 74 -6.11 -1.58 8.74
CA LEU A 74 -5.77 -0.17 8.90
C LEU A 74 -5.03 0.07 10.21
N PHE A 75 -5.56 -0.48 11.30
CA PHE A 75 -4.95 -0.38 12.62
C PHE A 75 -3.57 -1.04 12.66
N LYS A 76 -3.45 -2.26 12.12
CA LYS A 76 -2.19 -3.01 12.11
C LYS A 76 -1.09 -2.28 11.34
N TYR A 77 -1.42 -1.76 10.16
CA TYR A 77 -0.44 -1.05 9.35
C TYR A 77 0.01 0.24 10.03
N ARG A 78 -0.93 0.97 10.59
CA ARG A 78 -0.63 2.21 11.30
C ARG A 78 0.29 1.96 12.50
N MET A 79 -0.03 0.98 13.32
CA MET A 79 0.74 0.67 14.53
C MET A 79 2.12 0.10 14.22
N ALA A 80 2.28 -0.59 13.11
CA ALA A 80 3.57 -1.16 12.70
C ALA A 80 4.54 -0.14 12.14
N GLY A 81 4.07 1.05 11.75
CA GLY A 81 4.91 2.10 11.20
C GLY A 81 4.92 2.20 9.68
N VAL A 82 3.93 1.63 9.01
CA VAL A 82 3.73 1.84 7.56
C VAL A 82 3.50 3.34 7.33
N ARG A 83 4.15 3.89 6.31
CA ARG A 83 4.07 5.34 6.05
C ARG A 83 2.81 5.74 5.31
N GLU A 84 2.37 4.90 4.36
CA GLU A 84 1.20 5.20 3.52
C GLU A 84 0.41 3.93 3.24
N TYR A 85 -0.93 4.03 3.30
CA TYR A 85 -1.83 2.90 3.06
C TYR A 85 -2.98 3.34 2.15
N TRP A 86 -3.16 2.65 1.03
CA TRP A 86 -4.24 2.89 0.08
C TRP A 86 -5.21 1.73 0.09
N ILE A 87 -6.50 2.05 0.13
CA ILE A 87 -7.56 1.06 -0.05
C ILE A 87 -8.29 1.41 -1.34
N ILE A 88 -8.14 0.54 -2.35
CA ILE A 88 -8.81 0.69 -3.64
C ILE A 88 -10.10 -0.12 -3.60
N ASN A 89 -11.24 0.54 -3.82
CA ASN A 89 -12.55 -0.08 -3.80
C ASN A 89 -13.17 -0.05 -5.21
N PRO A 90 -13.05 -1.15 -5.99
CA PRO A 90 -13.58 -1.17 -7.36
C PRO A 90 -15.10 -1.11 -7.43
N LEU A 91 -15.79 -1.59 -6.40
CA LEU A 91 -17.26 -1.57 -6.37
C LEU A 91 -17.81 -0.16 -6.29
N LYS A 92 -17.12 0.72 -5.58
CA LYS A 92 -17.53 2.11 -5.39
C LYS A 92 -16.76 3.09 -6.26
N GLY A 93 -15.69 2.63 -6.91
CA GLY A 93 -14.83 3.49 -7.73
C GLY A 93 -14.09 4.55 -6.92
N ILE A 94 -13.70 4.22 -5.70
CA ILE A 94 -13.03 5.15 -4.78
C ILE A 94 -11.72 4.58 -4.26
N VAL A 95 -10.83 5.49 -3.85
CA VAL A 95 -9.56 5.17 -3.19
C VAL A 95 -9.48 5.96 -1.91
N ASN A 96 -9.30 5.25 -0.78
CA ASN A 96 -8.97 5.88 0.49
C ASN A 96 -7.46 5.90 0.64
N VAL A 97 -6.90 7.08 0.82
CA VAL A 97 -5.47 7.29 1.05
C VAL A 97 -5.26 7.67 2.50
N TYR A 98 -4.43 6.90 3.20
CA TYR A 98 -4.05 7.19 4.58
C TYR A 98 -2.56 7.52 4.61
N ASP A 99 -2.25 8.75 4.99
CA ASP A 99 -0.88 9.19 5.21
C ASP A 99 -0.62 9.13 6.71
N PHE A 100 0.09 8.09 7.14
CA PHE A 100 0.34 7.88 8.57
C PHE A 100 1.43 8.79 9.14
N GLU A 101 2.19 9.45 8.28
CA GLU A 101 3.21 10.41 8.70
C GLU A 101 2.66 11.83 8.82
N ASN A 102 1.66 12.17 7.99
CA ASN A 102 1.11 13.52 7.95
C ASN A 102 -0.38 13.46 7.55
N GLU A 103 -1.25 13.67 8.50
CA GLU A 103 -2.70 13.57 8.31
C GLU A 103 -3.24 14.47 7.18
N SER A 104 -2.56 15.54 6.84
CA SER A 104 -2.98 16.41 5.73
C SER A 104 -2.95 15.71 4.38
N GLY A 105 -2.19 14.61 4.25
CA GLY A 105 -2.14 13.80 3.04
C GLY A 105 -3.26 12.76 2.94
N THR A 106 -4.00 12.55 4.01
CA THR A 106 -5.11 11.59 4.05
C THR A 106 -6.33 12.14 3.32
N GLY A 107 -6.95 11.34 2.47
CA GLY A 107 -8.10 11.79 1.69
C GLY A 107 -8.83 10.68 0.98
N LEU A 108 -9.94 11.07 0.32
CA LEU A 108 -10.77 10.19 -0.47
C LEU A 108 -10.77 10.68 -1.92
N TYR A 109 -10.52 9.77 -2.85
CA TYR A 109 -10.39 10.08 -4.26
C TYR A 109 -11.28 9.17 -5.10
N SER A 110 -11.66 9.63 -6.30
CA SER A 110 -12.29 8.79 -7.32
C SER A 110 -11.21 8.15 -8.20
N PHE A 111 -11.61 7.18 -9.02
CA PHE A 111 -10.67 6.52 -9.95
C PHE A 111 -10.15 7.47 -11.03
N ASP A 112 -10.87 8.55 -11.32
CA ASP A 112 -10.48 9.53 -12.34
C ASP A 112 -9.63 10.68 -11.76
N ASP A 113 -9.50 10.74 -10.46
CA ASP A 113 -8.69 11.77 -9.80
C ASP A 113 -7.20 11.50 -9.94
N GLU A 114 -6.42 12.56 -10.02
CA GLU A 114 -4.97 12.49 -9.94
C GLU A 114 -4.59 12.41 -8.46
N ILE A 115 -4.20 11.22 -8.01
CA ILE A 115 -3.95 10.95 -6.57
C ILE A 115 -2.46 11.13 -6.29
N PRO A 116 -2.08 12.13 -5.45
CA PRO A 116 -0.68 12.30 -5.08
C PRO A 116 -0.22 11.16 -4.16
N VAL A 117 0.97 10.65 -4.42
CA VAL A 117 1.59 9.64 -3.56
C VAL A 117 2.37 10.36 -2.47
N CYS A 118 2.01 10.11 -1.21
CA CYS A 118 2.56 10.88 -0.09
C CYS A 118 4.06 10.68 0.10
N ILE A 119 4.53 9.45 -0.08
CA ILE A 119 5.97 9.13 0.08
C ILE A 119 6.82 9.54 -1.13
N TYR A 120 6.18 9.90 -2.25
CA TYR A 120 6.87 10.36 -3.46
C TYR A 120 6.25 11.67 -3.94
N PRO A 121 6.81 12.83 -3.57
CA PRO A 121 6.21 14.12 -3.91
C PRO A 121 5.97 14.35 -5.41
N ASP A 122 6.79 13.71 -6.26
CA ASP A 122 6.72 13.90 -7.71
C ASP A 122 5.86 12.85 -8.43
N LEU A 123 5.24 11.94 -7.68
CA LEU A 123 4.44 10.85 -8.26
C LEU A 123 2.96 11.07 -7.96
N SER A 124 2.13 10.94 -9.00
CA SER A 124 0.68 10.86 -8.85
C SER A 124 0.14 9.74 -9.71
N ILE A 125 -1.01 9.19 -9.33
CA ILE A 125 -1.61 8.03 -9.98
C ILE A 125 -3.06 8.32 -10.28
N VAL A 126 -3.50 7.97 -11.50
CA VAL A 126 -4.91 7.97 -11.91
C VAL A 126 -5.29 6.50 -12.12
N ILE A 127 -6.14 5.96 -11.23
CA ILE A 127 -6.47 4.53 -11.24
C ILE A 127 -7.13 4.09 -12.55
N SER A 128 -8.06 4.91 -13.08
CA SER A 128 -8.76 4.57 -14.33
C SER A 128 -7.83 4.40 -15.53
N GLU A 129 -6.67 5.05 -15.52
CA GLU A 129 -5.68 4.92 -16.58
C GLU A 129 -4.87 3.63 -16.52
N LEU A 130 -4.90 2.93 -15.36
CA LEU A 130 -4.11 1.74 -15.10
C LEU A 130 -4.93 0.44 -15.11
N LEU A 131 -6.22 0.55 -15.29
CA LEU A 131 -7.12 -0.60 -15.34
C LEU A 131 -7.26 -1.17 -16.75
#